data_ac6056699b45e3252a20317f8ee9c997
#
_entry.id   ac6056699b45e3252a20317f8ee9c997
#
_cell.length_a   1.000
_cell.length_b   1.000
_cell.length_c   1.000
_cell.angle_alpha   90.00
_cell.angle_beta   90.00
_cell.angle_gamma   90.00
#
_symmetry.space_group_name_H-M   'P 1'
#
loop_
_entity.id
_entity.type
_entity.pdbx_description
1 polymer ?
#
loop_
_entity_poly.entity_id
_entity_poly.type
_entity_poly.pdbx_seq_one_letter_code
_entity_poly.pdbx_strand_id
1 'polypeptide(L)'
;MVDANSTFLYISPSLNGWMMAVVLNTVLAAIAWVVPKKLLTTSGLIHAWALGILIWGCLGWQGYVVVMFYFLMGSAVTKVGIAQKEAEGIAEKRSGARGPENVWGSAFTAALCALGIGFYLSFFAPSPSISLIIRLLALGYVASFSTKLSDTCASEIGKAYGKRTFLITTLQPVPRGTEGAVSLEGTVAGIIASVAIALVGWGVGLITPGEIVICIIAAFIATN
;
A
#
# COMPACT_ATOMS: atom_id res chain seq x y z
N MET A 1 14.37 2.39 -23.63
CA MET A 1 12.99 2.73 -23.34
C MET A 1 12.27 1.39 -23.28
N VAL A 2 12.03 0.84 -22.09
CA VAL A 2 11.30 -0.43 -21.94
C VAL A 2 9.85 -0.10 -22.26
N ASP A 3 9.32 -0.70 -23.34
CA ASP A 3 7.93 -0.50 -23.75
C ASP A 3 7.01 -0.97 -22.63
N ALA A 4 6.17 -0.10 -22.08
CA ALA A 4 5.20 -0.45 -21.03
C ALA A 4 4.30 -1.63 -21.45
N ASN A 5 4.11 -1.82 -22.76
CA ASN A 5 3.44 -2.98 -23.34
C ASN A 5 4.21 -4.30 -23.14
N SER A 6 5.55 -4.26 -23.02
CA SER A 6 6.33 -5.49 -22.85
C SER A 6 6.24 -6.06 -21.45
N THR A 7 6.04 -5.23 -20.44
CA THR A 7 5.99 -5.66 -19.04
C THR A 7 4.73 -6.49 -18.75
N PHE A 8 3.57 -6.08 -19.30
CA PHE A 8 2.32 -6.83 -19.11
C PHE A 8 2.27 -8.16 -19.89
N LEU A 9 3.11 -8.34 -20.91
CA LEU A 9 3.24 -9.63 -21.63
C LEU A 9 3.87 -10.73 -20.77
N TYR A 10 4.61 -10.35 -19.69
CA TYR A 10 5.20 -11.31 -18.74
C TYR A 10 4.31 -11.59 -17.53
N ILE A 11 3.24 -10.82 -17.31
CA ILE A 11 2.27 -11.02 -16.23
C ILE A 11 1.10 -11.84 -16.81
N SER A 12 1.29 -13.11 -17.09
CA SER A 12 0.14 -13.99 -17.38
C SER A 12 -0.17 -14.83 -16.15
N PRO A 13 -1.42 -14.84 -15.68
CA PRO A 13 -1.85 -15.78 -14.64
C PRO A 13 -1.60 -17.19 -15.13
N SER A 14 -0.61 -17.85 -14.57
CA SER A 14 -0.26 -19.24 -14.91
C SER A 14 -0.46 -20.13 -13.67
N LEU A 15 -0.74 -21.41 -13.88
CA LEU A 15 -0.87 -22.37 -12.79
C LEU A 15 0.40 -22.37 -11.91
N ASN A 16 1.57 -22.31 -12.53
CA ASN A 16 2.85 -22.22 -11.82
C ASN A 16 2.96 -20.92 -10.99
N GLY A 17 2.44 -19.80 -11.51
CA GLY A 17 2.38 -18.52 -10.77
C GLY A 17 1.52 -18.61 -9.52
N TRP A 18 0.35 -19.23 -9.60
CA TRP A 18 -0.52 -19.45 -8.45
C TRP A 18 0.07 -20.43 -7.43
N MET A 19 0.70 -21.51 -7.86
CA MET A 19 1.40 -22.41 -6.96
C MET A 19 2.54 -21.70 -6.23
N MET A 20 3.34 -20.92 -6.92
CA MET A 20 4.40 -20.10 -6.32
C MET A 20 3.83 -19.10 -5.30
N ALA A 21 2.71 -18.46 -5.61
CA ALA A 21 2.01 -17.55 -4.70
C ALA A 21 1.63 -18.25 -3.39
N VAL A 22 1.04 -19.44 -3.45
CA VAL A 22 0.66 -20.21 -2.27
C VAL A 22 1.89 -20.60 -1.46
N VAL A 23 2.91 -21.16 -2.09
CA VAL A 23 4.14 -21.60 -1.40
C VAL A 23 4.82 -20.41 -0.71
N LEU A 24 5.08 -19.33 -1.45
CA LEU A 24 5.75 -18.14 -0.91
C LEU A 24 4.98 -17.56 0.28
N ASN A 25 3.67 -17.32 0.13
CA ASN A 25 2.88 -16.70 1.20
C ASN A 25 2.73 -17.65 2.41
N THR A 26 2.70 -18.96 2.21
CA THR A 26 2.69 -19.92 3.32
C THR A 26 4.01 -19.90 4.10
N VAL A 27 5.15 -19.84 3.40
CA VAL A 27 6.46 -19.69 4.05
C VAL A 27 6.55 -18.39 4.83
N LEU A 28 6.14 -17.27 4.22
CA LEU A 28 6.15 -15.96 4.89
C LEU A 28 5.19 -15.92 6.10
N ALA A 29 4.02 -16.54 5.99
CA ALA A 29 3.08 -16.66 7.10
C ALA A 29 3.66 -17.50 8.24
N ALA A 30 4.32 -18.62 7.93
CA ALA A 30 5.00 -19.44 8.93
C ALA A 30 6.12 -18.69 9.64
N ILE A 31 6.94 -17.93 8.90
CA ILE A 31 7.97 -17.06 9.49
C ILE A 31 7.33 -15.99 10.39
N ALA A 32 6.30 -15.30 9.91
CA ALA A 32 5.62 -14.26 10.68
C ALA A 32 4.93 -14.81 11.95
N TRP A 33 4.51 -16.09 11.93
CA TRP A 33 3.94 -16.76 13.10
C TRP A 33 4.96 -16.99 14.20
N VAL A 34 6.20 -17.31 13.85
CA VAL A 34 7.28 -17.64 14.80
C VAL A 34 7.95 -16.38 15.35
N VAL A 35 7.94 -15.26 14.63
CA VAL A 35 8.60 -14.03 15.07
C VAL A 35 7.92 -13.44 16.31
N PRO A 36 8.68 -13.12 17.39
CA PRO A 36 8.13 -12.62 18.66
C PRO A 36 7.40 -11.29 18.53
N LYS A 37 7.91 -10.37 17.69
CA LYS A 37 7.31 -9.05 17.43
C LYS A 37 6.32 -9.13 16.28
N LYS A 38 5.07 -9.42 16.60
CA LYS A 38 4.01 -9.57 15.60
C LYS A 38 3.66 -8.24 14.93
N LEU A 39 3.78 -8.20 13.60
CA LEU A 39 3.30 -7.10 12.75
C LEU A 39 1.81 -7.26 12.40
N LEU A 40 1.30 -8.47 12.51
CA LEU A 40 -0.08 -8.86 12.19
C LEU A 40 -0.67 -9.62 13.38
N THR A 41 -1.96 -9.45 13.59
CA THR A 41 -2.73 -10.36 14.46
C THR A 41 -2.86 -11.73 13.77
N THR A 42 -3.23 -12.78 14.51
CA THR A 42 -3.47 -14.11 13.92
C THR A 42 -4.49 -14.07 12.77
N SER A 43 -5.60 -13.38 12.98
CA SER A 43 -6.60 -13.18 11.93
C SER A 43 -6.06 -12.31 10.79
N GLY A 44 -5.34 -11.22 11.09
CA GLY A 44 -4.69 -10.39 10.08
C GLY A 44 -3.70 -11.17 9.21
N LEU A 45 -2.98 -12.16 9.79
CA LEU A 45 -2.04 -13.00 9.06
C LEU A 45 -2.74 -13.89 8.02
N ILE A 46 -3.90 -14.48 8.36
CA ILE A 46 -4.70 -15.27 7.42
C ILE A 46 -5.18 -14.41 6.26
N HIS A 47 -5.69 -13.21 6.54
CA HIS A 47 -6.16 -12.29 5.50
C HIS A 47 -5.01 -11.74 4.65
N ALA A 48 -3.85 -11.46 5.23
CA ALA A 48 -2.65 -11.06 4.50
C ALA A 48 -2.12 -12.19 3.60
N TRP A 49 -2.18 -13.45 4.06
CA TRP A 49 -1.85 -14.63 3.28
C TRP A 49 -2.75 -14.73 2.04
N ALA A 50 -4.07 -14.63 2.21
CA ALA A 50 -5.01 -14.68 1.10
C ALA A 50 -4.81 -13.51 0.11
N LEU A 51 -4.61 -12.29 0.61
CA LEU A 51 -4.31 -11.11 -0.19
C LEU A 51 -3.01 -11.27 -0.97
N GLY A 52 -1.96 -11.78 -0.35
CA GLY A 52 -0.67 -12.02 -0.98
C GLY A 52 -0.75 -13.03 -2.13
N ILE A 53 -1.51 -14.11 -1.96
CA ILE A 53 -1.77 -15.10 -3.02
C ILE A 53 -2.51 -14.44 -4.18
N LEU A 54 -3.56 -13.66 -3.89
CA LEU A 54 -4.33 -12.95 -4.90
C LEU A 54 -3.44 -12.01 -5.72
N ILE A 55 -2.67 -11.16 -5.04
CA ILE A 55 -1.82 -10.15 -5.72
C ILE A 55 -0.73 -10.82 -6.55
N TRP A 56 -0.02 -11.82 -6.01
CA TRP A 56 0.99 -12.53 -6.77
C TRP A 56 0.38 -13.30 -7.95
N GLY A 57 -0.75 -13.97 -7.75
CA GLY A 57 -1.44 -14.70 -8.80
C GLY A 57 -1.91 -13.84 -9.96
N CYS A 58 -2.36 -12.60 -9.69
CA CYS A 58 -2.86 -11.68 -10.71
C CYS A 58 -1.79 -10.78 -11.32
N LEU A 59 -0.83 -10.28 -10.51
CA LEU A 59 0.16 -9.27 -10.90
C LEU A 59 1.61 -9.76 -10.84
N GLY A 60 1.82 -11.02 -10.45
CA GLY A 60 3.16 -11.55 -10.29
C GLY A 60 3.99 -10.83 -9.22
N TRP A 61 5.32 -10.97 -9.32
CA TRP A 61 6.26 -10.36 -8.39
C TRP A 61 6.21 -8.83 -8.40
N GLN A 62 5.83 -8.21 -9.50
CA GLN A 62 5.76 -6.75 -9.65
C GLN A 62 4.73 -6.16 -8.69
N GLY A 63 3.49 -6.68 -8.71
CA GLY A 63 2.46 -6.27 -7.77
C GLY A 63 2.84 -6.60 -6.32
N TYR A 64 3.43 -7.76 -6.12
CA TYR A 64 3.83 -8.21 -4.80
C TYR A 64 4.88 -7.33 -4.14
N VAL A 65 5.87 -6.84 -4.88
CA VAL A 65 6.88 -5.88 -4.38
C VAL A 65 6.22 -4.60 -3.88
N VAL A 66 5.24 -4.06 -4.60
CA VAL A 66 4.54 -2.83 -4.20
C VAL A 66 3.78 -3.02 -2.89
N VAL A 67 2.99 -4.10 -2.75
CA VAL A 67 2.24 -4.35 -1.51
C VAL A 67 3.17 -4.67 -0.34
N MET A 68 4.26 -5.39 -0.55
CA MET A 68 5.26 -5.67 0.49
C MET A 68 5.97 -4.40 0.94
N PHE A 69 6.34 -3.52 0.00
CA PHE A 69 6.92 -2.22 0.34
C PHE A 69 5.95 -1.39 1.19
N TYR A 70 4.68 -1.30 0.77
CA TYR A 70 3.63 -0.65 1.55
C TYR A 70 3.54 -1.23 2.97
N PHE A 71 3.46 -2.55 3.09
CA PHE A 71 3.30 -3.22 4.38
C PHE A 71 4.48 -2.99 5.32
N LEU A 72 5.70 -3.13 4.81
CA LEU A 72 6.92 -2.96 5.61
C LEU A 72 7.13 -1.51 6.03
N MET A 73 7.01 -0.57 5.10
CA MET A 73 7.17 0.85 5.39
C MET A 73 6.08 1.38 6.32
N GLY A 74 4.82 1.04 6.06
CA GLY A 74 3.72 1.42 6.93
C GLY A 74 3.85 0.84 8.34
N SER A 75 4.31 -0.41 8.46
CA SER A 75 4.55 -1.03 9.77
C SER A 75 5.76 -0.43 10.50
N ALA A 76 6.80 -0.03 9.76
CA ALA A 76 7.97 0.64 10.33
C ALA A 76 7.60 2.04 10.86
N VAL A 77 6.87 2.83 10.06
CA VAL A 77 6.46 4.19 10.46
C VAL A 77 5.51 4.18 11.65
N THR A 78 4.61 3.22 11.76
CA THR A 78 3.72 3.08 12.94
C THR A 78 4.51 2.94 14.26
N LYS A 79 5.73 2.39 14.20
CA LYS A 79 6.61 2.25 15.39
C LYS A 79 7.45 3.49 15.71
N VAL A 80 7.49 4.47 14.83
CA VAL A 80 8.21 5.73 15.08
C VAL A 80 7.56 6.47 16.24
N GLY A 81 8.33 6.79 17.27
CA GLY A 81 7.86 7.49 18.47
C GLY A 81 6.82 6.71 19.29
N ILE A 82 6.76 5.37 19.19
CA ILE A 82 5.69 4.56 19.80
C ILE A 82 5.57 4.78 21.31
N ALA A 83 6.69 4.84 22.03
CA ALA A 83 6.68 5.03 23.48
C ALA A 83 6.04 6.37 23.89
N GLN A 84 6.33 7.44 23.16
CA GLN A 84 5.71 8.75 23.38
C GLN A 84 4.22 8.72 23.03
N LYS A 85 3.86 8.12 21.89
CA LYS A 85 2.46 8.00 21.46
C LYS A 85 1.63 7.17 22.44
N GLU A 86 2.21 6.11 23.01
CA GLU A 86 1.58 5.30 24.07
C GLU A 86 1.38 6.10 25.36
N ALA A 87 2.39 6.86 25.78
CA ALA A 87 2.28 7.72 26.96
C ALA A 87 1.23 8.83 26.79
N GLU A 88 1.05 9.35 25.60
CA GLU A 88 0.03 10.36 25.26
C GLU A 88 -1.35 9.75 24.94
N GLY A 89 -1.48 8.42 24.87
CA GLY A 89 -2.75 7.73 24.56
C GLY A 89 -3.20 7.84 23.09
N ILE A 90 -2.31 8.23 22.16
CA ILE A 90 -2.58 8.44 20.74
C ILE A 90 -1.93 7.39 19.84
N ALA A 91 -1.35 6.34 20.42
CA ALA A 91 -0.76 5.24 19.69
C ALA A 91 -1.82 4.39 18.97
N GLU A 92 -1.41 3.75 17.88
CA GLU A 92 -2.23 2.74 17.21
C GLU A 92 -2.58 1.58 18.14
N LYS A 93 -3.82 1.10 18.03
CA LYS A 93 -4.30 -0.04 18.82
C LYS A 93 -3.40 -1.26 18.63
N ARG A 94 -3.30 -2.10 19.64
CA ARG A 94 -2.53 -3.35 19.61
C ARG A 94 -1.04 -3.13 19.30
N SER A 95 -0.47 -2.02 19.78
CA SER A 95 0.92 -1.62 19.52
C SER A 95 1.27 -1.66 18.02
N GLY A 96 0.29 -1.31 17.16
CA GLY A 96 0.44 -1.27 15.72
C GLY A 96 0.34 -2.62 15.01
N ALA A 97 -0.04 -3.71 15.68
CA ALA A 97 -0.28 -5.00 15.01
C ALA A 97 -1.57 -4.93 14.16
N ARG A 98 -1.42 -5.14 12.85
CA ARG A 98 -2.49 -4.99 11.88
C ARG A 98 -3.47 -6.16 11.90
N GLY A 99 -4.76 -5.88 12.04
CA GLY A 99 -5.85 -6.85 11.94
C GLY A 99 -6.42 -6.93 10.52
N PRO A 100 -7.46 -7.79 10.31
CA PRO A 100 -8.15 -7.90 9.02
C PRO A 100 -8.67 -6.58 8.48
N GLU A 101 -9.18 -5.73 9.36
CA GLU A 101 -9.67 -4.40 9.04
C GLU A 101 -8.60 -3.50 8.44
N ASN A 102 -7.36 -3.60 8.95
CA ASN A 102 -6.23 -2.85 8.39
C ASN A 102 -5.78 -3.43 7.05
N VAL A 103 -5.77 -4.77 6.90
CA VAL A 103 -5.39 -5.44 5.65
C VAL A 103 -6.33 -5.03 4.52
N TRP A 104 -7.64 -5.21 4.70
CA TRP A 104 -8.63 -4.91 3.67
C TRP A 104 -8.90 -3.41 3.54
N GLY A 105 -8.95 -2.66 4.62
CA GLY A 105 -9.10 -1.20 4.59
C GLY A 105 -7.98 -0.49 3.82
N SER A 106 -6.79 -1.11 3.76
CA SER A 106 -5.66 -0.56 3.00
C SER A 106 -5.56 -1.10 1.58
N ALA A 107 -5.96 -2.34 1.31
CA ALA A 107 -5.66 -3.02 0.06
C ALA A 107 -6.89 -3.41 -0.77
N PHE A 108 -8.11 -3.10 -0.33
CA PHE A 108 -9.33 -3.53 -1.03
C PHE A 108 -9.39 -3.00 -2.47
N THR A 109 -9.20 -1.70 -2.67
CA THR A 109 -9.17 -1.09 -4.01
C THR A 109 -8.05 -1.67 -4.87
N ALA A 110 -6.86 -1.85 -4.30
CA ALA A 110 -5.74 -2.47 -5.00
C ALA A 110 -6.03 -3.93 -5.38
N ALA A 111 -6.69 -4.70 -4.50
CA ALA A 111 -7.11 -6.07 -4.78
C ALA A 111 -8.12 -6.14 -5.94
N LEU A 112 -9.08 -5.21 -6.00
CA LEU A 112 -10.02 -5.10 -7.12
C LEU A 112 -9.30 -4.79 -8.44
N CYS A 113 -8.34 -3.86 -8.42
CA CYS A 113 -7.51 -3.57 -9.60
C CYS A 113 -6.72 -4.80 -10.04
N ALA A 114 -6.09 -5.52 -9.10
CA ALA A 114 -5.34 -6.75 -9.39
C ALA A 114 -6.24 -7.83 -10.00
N LEU A 115 -7.42 -8.08 -9.42
CA LEU A 115 -8.42 -9.01 -9.96
C LEU A 115 -8.86 -8.62 -11.37
N GLY A 116 -9.12 -7.33 -11.61
CA GLY A 116 -9.47 -6.82 -12.93
C GLY A 116 -8.38 -7.11 -13.96
N ILE A 117 -7.11 -6.85 -13.62
CA ILE A 117 -5.98 -7.16 -14.50
C ILE A 117 -5.91 -8.67 -14.78
N GLY A 118 -5.95 -9.50 -13.73
CA GLY A 118 -5.94 -10.97 -13.87
C GLY A 118 -7.08 -11.48 -14.75
N PHE A 119 -8.29 -10.91 -14.59
CA PHE A 119 -9.45 -11.23 -15.41
C PHE A 119 -9.21 -10.88 -16.89
N TYR A 120 -8.80 -9.65 -17.20
CA TYR A 120 -8.57 -9.24 -18.58
C TYR A 120 -7.45 -10.05 -19.24
N LEU A 121 -6.37 -10.34 -18.53
CA LEU A 121 -5.26 -11.16 -19.05
C LEU A 121 -5.65 -12.62 -19.29
N SER A 122 -6.63 -13.15 -18.54
CA SER A 122 -7.06 -14.55 -18.65
C SER A 122 -8.12 -14.78 -19.73
N PHE A 123 -8.99 -13.81 -19.97
CA PHE A 123 -10.20 -14.03 -20.78
C PHE A 123 -10.25 -13.23 -22.08
N PHE A 124 -9.35 -12.27 -22.29
CA PHE A 124 -9.39 -11.42 -23.49
C PHE A 124 -8.07 -11.45 -24.27
N ALA A 125 -8.17 -11.49 -25.59
CA ALA A 125 -7.02 -11.35 -26.46
C ALA A 125 -6.46 -9.92 -26.39
N PRO A 126 -5.14 -9.73 -26.52
CA PRO A 126 -4.52 -8.42 -26.52
C PRO A 126 -5.13 -7.50 -27.58
N SER A 127 -5.55 -6.30 -27.17
CA SER A 127 -6.04 -5.25 -28.07
C SER A 127 -5.68 -3.89 -27.47
N PRO A 128 -5.66 -2.80 -28.26
CA PRO A 128 -5.36 -1.46 -27.73
C PRO A 128 -6.28 -1.05 -26.57
N SER A 129 -7.57 -1.37 -26.66
CA SER A 129 -8.56 -1.06 -25.60
C SER A 129 -8.28 -1.86 -24.33
N ILE A 130 -7.99 -3.15 -24.45
CA ILE A 130 -7.65 -4.01 -23.32
C ILE A 130 -6.36 -3.55 -22.66
N SER A 131 -5.33 -3.20 -23.46
CA SER A 131 -4.06 -2.67 -22.94
C SER A 131 -4.26 -1.38 -22.18
N LEU A 132 -5.14 -0.49 -22.62
CA LEU A 132 -5.47 0.75 -21.89
C LEU A 132 -6.15 0.45 -20.56
N ILE A 133 -7.13 -0.47 -20.51
CA ILE A 133 -7.82 -0.85 -19.29
C ILE A 133 -6.83 -1.42 -18.27
N ILE A 134 -5.98 -2.36 -18.69
CA ILE A 134 -4.95 -2.96 -17.83
C ILE A 134 -4.03 -1.89 -17.26
N ARG A 135 -3.60 -0.94 -18.09
CA ARG A 135 -2.74 0.17 -17.67
C ARG A 135 -3.43 1.08 -16.63
N LEU A 136 -4.70 1.42 -16.84
CA LEU A 136 -5.47 2.21 -15.87
C LEU A 136 -5.68 1.47 -14.55
N LEU A 137 -5.91 0.16 -14.59
CA LEU A 137 -6.01 -0.66 -13.40
C LEU A 137 -4.66 -0.76 -12.66
N ALA A 138 -3.54 -0.87 -13.38
CA ALA A 138 -2.21 -0.88 -12.78
C ALA A 138 -1.88 0.47 -12.12
N LEU A 139 -2.24 1.59 -12.77
CA LEU A 139 -2.15 2.92 -12.16
C LEU A 139 -3.03 3.02 -10.91
N GLY A 140 -4.28 2.55 -10.96
CA GLY A 140 -5.18 2.50 -9.81
C GLY A 140 -4.62 1.67 -8.64
N TYR A 141 -3.99 0.54 -8.96
CA TYR A 141 -3.30 -0.31 -7.99
C TYR A 141 -2.20 0.44 -7.24
N VAL A 142 -1.27 1.06 -7.97
CA VAL A 142 -0.15 1.81 -7.38
C VAL A 142 -0.64 3.06 -6.65
N ALA A 143 -1.57 3.82 -7.24
CA ALA A 143 -2.14 5.01 -6.64
C ALA A 143 -2.87 4.72 -5.33
N SER A 144 -3.59 3.59 -5.24
CA SER A 144 -4.24 3.14 -4.01
C SER A 144 -3.25 2.93 -2.87
N PHE A 145 -2.14 2.23 -3.12
CA PHE A 145 -1.10 2.06 -2.11
C PHE A 145 -0.33 3.35 -1.83
N SER A 146 -0.13 4.20 -2.84
CA SER A 146 0.48 5.52 -2.68
C SER A 146 -0.32 6.39 -1.69
N THR A 147 -1.64 6.44 -1.87
CA THR A 147 -2.56 7.13 -0.97
C THR A 147 -2.51 6.55 0.45
N LYS A 148 -2.56 5.23 0.58
CA LYS A 148 -2.56 4.59 1.90
C LYS A 148 -1.24 4.72 2.64
N LEU A 149 -0.10 4.68 1.95
CA LEU A 149 1.19 4.90 2.58
C LEU A 149 1.36 6.37 2.98
N SER A 150 0.93 7.30 2.13
CA SER A 150 0.90 8.74 2.42
C SER A 150 0.11 9.02 3.69
N ASP A 151 -1.13 8.54 3.77
CA ASP A 151 -2.01 8.69 4.93
C ASP A 151 -1.38 8.12 6.22
N THR A 152 -0.84 6.90 6.15
CA THR A 152 -0.16 6.27 7.29
C THR A 152 1.05 7.09 7.74
N CYS A 153 1.91 7.51 6.80
CA CYS A 153 3.10 8.28 7.13
C CYS A 153 2.75 9.68 7.66
N ALA A 154 1.77 10.34 7.05
CA ALA A 154 1.30 11.66 7.49
C ALA A 154 0.75 11.59 8.92
N SER A 155 -0.11 10.64 9.22
CA SER A 155 -0.71 10.45 10.53
C SER A 155 0.33 10.08 11.58
N GLU A 156 1.18 9.08 11.32
CA GLU A 156 2.12 8.56 12.30
C GLU A 156 3.28 9.53 12.61
N ILE A 157 3.81 10.21 11.58
CA ILE A 157 4.83 11.26 11.76
C ILE A 157 4.21 12.52 12.38
N GLY A 158 2.99 12.88 11.98
CA GLY A 158 2.24 13.97 12.59
C GLY A 158 2.01 13.75 14.09
N LYS A 159 1.61 12.54 14.50
CA LYS A 159 1.48 12.16 15.91
C LYS A 159 2.82 12.17 16.65
N ALA A 160 3.92 11.72 16.03
CA ALA A 160 5.23 11.63 16.67
C ALA A 160 5.93 13.01 16.79
N TYR A 161 5.90 13.81 15.73
CA TYR A 161 6.75 14.99 15.59
C TYR A 161 6.01 16.28 15.22
N GLY A 162 4.69 16.27 15.01
CA GLY A 162 3.92 17.45 14.66
C GLY A 162 4.03 18.53 15.74
N LYS A 163 4.61 19.67 15.40
CA LYS A 163 4.79 20.82 16.31
C LYS A 163 3.54 21.69 16.40
N ARG A 164 2.90 21.89 15.25
CA ARG A 164 1.65 22.63 15.12
C ARG A 164 0.67 21.76 14.32
N THR A 165 -0.46 21.48 14.94
CA THR A 165 -1.51 20.66 14.34
C THR A 165 -2.79 21.47 14.22
N PHE A 166 -3.46 21.33 13.08
CA PHE A 166 -4.68 22.06 12.76
C PHE A 166 -5.72 21.07 12.25
N LEU A 167 -6.97 21.29 12.62
CA LEU A 167 -8.07 20.55 12.02
C LEU A 167 -8.24 20.98 10.58
N ILE A 168 -8.21 20.04 9.62
CA ILE A 168 -8.23 20.35 8.18
C ILE A 168 -9.49 21.09 7.75
N THR A 169 -10.62 20.82 8.40
CA THR A 169 -11.92 21.41 8.06
C THR A 169 -12.09 22.85 8.53
N THR A 170 -11.47 23.24 9.65
CA THR A 170 -11.68 24.54 10.29
C THR A 170 -10.42 25.38 10.41
N LEU A 171 -9.26 24.78 10.14
CA LEU A 171 -7.91 25.35 10.34
C LEU A 171 -7.64 25.81 11.80
N GLN A 172 -8.44 25.32 12.76
CA GLN A 172 -8.24 25.61 14.16
C GLN A 172 -7.11 24.76 14.75
N PRO A 173 -6.25 25.35 15.61
CA PRO A 173 -5.23 24.57 16.33
C PRO A 173 -5.88 23.53 17.21
N VAL A 174 -5.38 22.30 17.15
CA VAL A 174 -5.86 21.17 17.95
C VAL A 174 -4.67 20.35 18.47
N PRO A 175 -4.84 19.58 19.55
CA PRO A 175 -3.80 18.68 20.05
C PRO A 175 -3.41 17.62 19.02
N ARG A 176 -2.17 17.12 19.09
CA ARG A 176 -1.71 15.98 18.30
C ARG A 176 -2.59 14.75 18.56
N GLY A 177 -2.84 13.94 17.53
CA GLY A 177 -3.68 12.75 17.63
C GLY A 177 -5.18 13.01 17.53
N THR A 178 -5.61 14.29 17.44
CA THR A 178 -7.01 14.61 17.11
C THR A 178 -7.34 14.07 15.73
N GLU A 179 -8.49 13.42 15.58
CA GLU A 179 -8.95 12.92 14.28
C GLU A 179 -9.15 14.07 13.30
N GLY A 180 -8.63 13.92 12.07
CA GLY A 180 -8.65 14.98 11.05
C GLY A 180 -7.62 16.11 11.28
N ALA A 181 -6.73 15.98 12.26
CA ALA A 181 -5.64 16.93 12.46
C ALA A 181 -4.50 16.70 11.48
N VAL A 182 -4.01 17.75 10.86
CA VAL A 182 -2.86 17.78 9.94
C VAL A 182 -1.71 18.58 10.53
N SER A 183 -0.48 18.24 10.17
CA SER A 183 0.73 19.00 10.51
C SER A 183 1.66 19.07 9.31
N LEU A 184 2.53 20.07 9.27
CA LEU A 184 3.51 20.22 8.19
C LEU A 184 4.44 19.00 8.11
N GLU A 185 4.93 18.53 9.27
CA GLU A 185 5.80 17.36 9.37
C GLU A 185 5.11 16.10 8.84
N GLY A 186 3.82 15.91 9.18
CA GLY A 186 3.02 14.81 8.66
C GLY A 186 2.79 14.91 7.15
N THR A 187 2.36 16.08 6.65
CA THR A 187 2.14 16.30 5.21
C THR A 187 3.41 16.04 4.38
N VAL A 188 4.57 16.55 4.83
CA VAL A 188 5.85 16.30 4.14
C VAL A 188 6.20 14.81 4.15
N ALA A 189 6.02 14.11 5.28
CA ALA A 189 6.23 12.68 5.37
C ALA A 189 5.31 11.90 4.43
N GLY A 190 4.03 12.29 4.32
CA GLY A 190 3.08 11.70 3.37
C GLY A 190 3.50 11.88 1.91
N ILE A 191 3.96 13.08 1.53
CA ILE A 191 4.48 13.34 0.18
C ILE A 191 5.70 12.46 -0.11
N ILE A 192 6.67 12.39 0.79
CA ILE A 192 7.86 11.54 0.62
C ILE A 192 7.46 10.07 0.46
N ALA A 193 6.51 9.60 1.26
CA ALA A 193 6.01 8.23 1.20
C ALA A 193 5.32 7.92 -0.13
N SER A 194 4.50 8.86 -0.63
CA SER A 194 3.83 8.71 -1.93
C SER A 194 4.82 8.67 -3.10
N VAL A 195 5.86 9.50 -3.06
CA VAL A 195 6.96 9.47 -4.04
C VAL A 195 7.67 8.12 -3.99
N ALA A 196 8.03 7.64 -2.79
CA ALA A 196 8.79 6.40 -2.64
C ALA A 196 8.04 5.20 -3.23
N ILE A 197 6.75 5.03 -2.91
CA ILE A 197 5.98 3.89 -3.43
C ILE A 197 5.65 4.02 -4.93
N ALA A 198 5.44 5.23 -5.44
CA ALA A 198 5.27 5.47 -6.86
C ALA A 198 6.55 5.14 -7.65
N LEU A 199 7.73 5.47 -7.11
CA LEU A 199 9.01 5.07 -7.68
C LEU A 199 9.19 3.54 -7.69
N VAL A 200 8.74 2.84 -6.64
CA VAL A 200 8.72 1.37 -6.63
C VAL A 200 7.81 0.85 -7.73
N GLY A 201 6.59 1.37 -7.87
CA GLY A 201 5.64 0.99 -8.92
C GLY A 201 6.20 1.19 -10.33
N TRP A 202 6.91 2.29 -10.55
CA TRP A 202 7.64 2.55 -11.80
C TRP A 202 8.82 1.58 -11.97
N GLY A 203 9.64 1.39 -10.94
CA GLY A 203 10.82 0.52 -10.98
C GLY A 203 10.49 -0.95 -11.30
N VAL A 204 9.31 -1.43 -10.89
CA VAL A 204 8.83 -2.78 -11.24
C VAL A 204 8.03 -2.79 -12.56
N GLY A 205 7.86 -1.65 -13.23
CA GLY A 205 7.23 -1.54 -14.55
C GLY A 205 5.69 -1.52 -14.55
N LEU A 206 5.03 -1.30 -13.40
CA LEU A 206 3.56 -1.21 -13.32
C LEU A 206 3.03 0.14 -13.80
N ILE A 207 3.80 1.21 -13.64
CA ILE A 207 3.45 2.56 -14.09
C ILE A 207 4.59 3.21 -14.84
N THR A 208 4.28 4.25 -15.62
CA THR A 208 5.24 5.06 -16.37
C THR A 208 5.75 6.24 -15.52
N PRO A 209 6.87 6.89 -15.89
CA PRO A 209 7.37 8.06 -15.16
C PRO A 209 6.37 9.20 -15.02
N GLY A 210 5.54 9.45 -16.06
CA GLY A 210 4.48 10.47 -16.01
C GLY A 210 3.37 10.14 -15.01
N GLU A 211 3.10 8.85 -14.78
CA GLU A 211 2.08 8.40 -13.85
C GLU A 211 2.51 8.49 -12.37
N ILE A 212 3.81 8.65 -12.10
CA ILE A 212 4.32 8.97 -10.75
C ILE A 212 3.67 10.23 -10.21
N VAL A 213 3.58 11.28 -11.04
CA VAL A 213 2.97 12.56 -10.66
C VAL A 213 1.49 12.38 -10.33
N ILE A 214 0.78 11.54 -11.09
CA ILE A 214 -0.64 11.24 -10.83
C ILE A 214 -0.80 10.56 -9.47
N CYS A 215 0.04 9.57 -9.14
CA CYS A 215 0.02 8.90 -7.84
C CYS A 215 0.28 9.88 -6.67
N ILE A 216 1.23 10.80 -6.82
CA ILE A 216 1.56 11.81 -5.80
C ILE A 216 0.40 12.78 -5.59
N ILE A 217 -0.19 13.29 -6.68
CA ILE A 217 -1.33 14.21 -6.62
C ILE A 217 -2.54 13.52 -5.99
N ALA A 218 -2.85 12.30 -6.41
CA ALA A 218 -3.96 11.52 -5.85
C ALA A 218 -3.76 11.27 -4.35
N ALA A 219 -2.54 10.91 -3.94
CA ALA A 219 -2.21 10.71 -2.54
C ALA A 219 -2.36 12.02 -1.74
N PHE A 220 -1.83 13.13 -2.24
CA PHE A 220 -1.92 14.44 -1.58
C PHE A 220 -3.36 14.89 -1.38
N ILE A 221 -4.20 14.79 -2.41
CA ILE A 221 -5.62 15.19 -2.33
C ILE A 221 -6.39 14.30 -1.35
N ALA A 222 -6.09 13.00 -1.31
CA ALA A 222 -6.84 12.07 -0.47
C ALA A 222 -6.41 12.07 1.01
N THR A 223 -5.25 12.66 1.35
CA THR A 223 -4.71 12.67 2.72
C THR A 223 -4.74 14.05 3.39
N ASN A 224 -5.09 15.10 2.64
CA ASN A 224 -5.25 16.46 3.11
C ASN A 224 -6.57 17.04 2.62
#